data_44ed75a7994b73fa8e8996b19a0c7d05
#
_entry.id   44ed75a7994b73fa8e8996b19a0c7d05
#
_cell.length_a   1.000
_cell.length_b   1.000
_cell.length_c   1.000
_cell.angle_alpha   90.00
_cell.angle_beta   90.00
_cell.angle_gamma   90.00
#
_symmetry.space_group_name_H-M   'P 1'
#
loop_
_entity.id
_entity.type
_entity.pdbx_description
1 polymer ?
#
loop_
_entity_poly.entity_id
_entity_poly.type
_entity_poly.pdbx_seq_one_letter_code
_entity_poly.pdbx_strand_id
1 'polypeptide(L)'
;MYKRQDVYLPCATQNELDLDGVKTLIANGCKYIVEGANMPTTREATDYAMANGVLFLPGKASNAGGVATSALEMSQNSQRLSWTSEEVDAKLHQIMVDIYAKISDAAKRYDMPDNFVVGANIAGFEKVVDAMMAQGIV
;
A
#
# COMPACT_ATOMS: atom_id res chain seq x y z
N MET A 1 -19.81 -12.54 -15.40
CA MET A 1 -18.81 -13.54 -15.86
C MET A 1 -17.42 -12.97 -15.55
N TYR A 2 -16.83 -13.36 -14.42
CA TYR A 2 -15.48 -12.94 -14.07
C TYR A 2 -14.50 -13.75 -14.89
N LYS A 3 -13.77 -13.07 -15.78
CA LYS A 3 -12.65 -13.70 -16.49
C LYS A 3 -11.55 -14.01 -15.48
N ARG A 4 -10.73 -15.03 -15.73
CA ARG A 4 -9.54 -15.33 -14.96
C ARG A 4 -8.67 -14.07 -14.83
N GLN A 5 -8.36 -13.69 -13.61
CA GLN A 5 -7.56 -12.53 -13.28
C GLN A 5 -6.42 -12.98 -12.37
N ASP A 6 -5.19 -12.63 -12.69
CA ASP A 6 -4.05 -12.89 -11.84
C ASP A 6 -3.86 -11.78 -10.80
N VAL A 7 -4.26 -10.56 -11.13
CA VAL A 7 -4.16 -9.36 -10.29
C VAL A 7 -5.51 -8.65 -10.21
N TYR A 8 -5.91 -8.26 -9.01
CA TYR A 8 -7.09 -7.44 -8.77
C TYR A 8 -6.72 -6.12 -8.07
N LEU A 9 -7.20 -5.01 -8.60
CA LEU A 9 -6.93 -3.66 -8.13
C LEU A 9 -8.24 -2.97 -7.74
N PRO A 10 -8.69 -3.08 -6.48
CA PRO A 10 -9.87 -2.35 -6.00
C PRO A 10 -9.54 -0.85 -5.88
N CYS A 11 -10.16 -0.01 -6.71
CA CYS A 11 -9.82 1.40 -6.85
C CYS A 11 -11.02 2.34 -6.71
N ALA A 12 -12.21 1.85 -6.35
CA ALA A 12 -13.42 2.66 -6.35
C ALA A 12 -13.77 3.20 -4.95
N THR A 13 -14.32 2.37 -4.07
CA THR A 13 -14.86 2.82 -2.80
C THR A 13 -14.46 1.92 -1.63
N GLN A 14 -14.64 2.45 -0.42
CA GLN A 14 -14.46 1.68 0.80
C GLN A 14 -15.42 0.47 0.84
N ASN A 15 -14.90 -0.68 1.27
CA ASN A 15 -15.64 -1.94 1.43
C ASN A 15 -16.31 -2.47 0.14
N GLU A 16 -15.75 -2.15 -1.04
CA GLU A 16 -16.26 -2.67 -2.32
C GLU A 16 -15.95 -4.16 -2.52
N LEU A 17 -14.94 -4.68 -1.85
CA LEU A 17 -14.53 -6.08 -1.93
C LEU A 17 -14.79 -6.76 -0.58
N ASP A 18 -15.83 -7.56 -0.54
CA ASP A 18 -16.23 -8.37 0.61
C ASP A 18 -15.68 -9.80 0.54
N LEU A 19 -16.02 -10.62 1.54
CA LEU A 19 -15.55 -12.00 1.65
C LEU A 19 -15.98 -12.86 0.46
N ASP A 20 -17.20 -12.70 -0.03
CA ASP A 20 -17.71 -13.52 -1.15
C ASP A 20 -17.03 -13.12 -2.47
N GLY A 21 -16.74 -11.83 -2.64
CA GLY A 21 -15.92 -11.32 -3.74
C GLY A 21 -14.52 -11.92 -3.74
N VAL A 22 -13.84 -11.93 -2.58
CA VAL A 22 -12.50 -12.53 -2.46
C VAL A 22 -12.50 -14.02 -2.71
N LYS A 23 -13.47 -14.77 -2.18
CA LYS A 23 -13.62 -16.20 -2.48
C LYS A 23 -13.73 -16.45 -3.99
N THR A 24 -14.53 -15.62 -4.67
CA THR A 24 -14.71 -15.71 -6.12
C THR A 24 -13.40 -15.41 -6.86
N LEU A 25 -12.66 -14.38 -6.45
CA LEU A 25 -11.36 -14.04 -7.04
C LEU A 25 -10.36 -15.20 -6.89
N ILE A 26 -10.26 -15.78 -5.71
CA ILE A 26 -9.36 -16.91 -5.43
C ILE A 26 -9.75 -18.14 -6.26
N ALA A 27 -11.03 -18.46 -6.32
CA ALA A 27 -11.54 -19.58 -7.14
C ALA A 27 -11.22 -19.40 -8.65
N ASN A 28 -11.09 -18.15 -9.10
CA ASN A 28 -10.70 -17.79 -10.47
C ASN A 28 -9.17 -17.65 -10.66
N GLY A 29 -8.37 -17.94 -9.64
CA GLY A 29 -6.91 -18.00 -9.74
C GLY A 29 -6.21 -16.66 -9.48
N CYS A 30 -6.85 -15.70 -8.83
CA CYS A 30 -6.23 -14.44 -8.42
C CYS A 30 -5.10 -14.68 -7.42
N LYS A 31 -3.94 -14.08 -7.68
CA LYS A 31 -2.72 -14.23 -6.89
C LYS A 31 -2.34 -12.97 -6.12
N TYR A 32 -2.79 -11.82 -6.60
CA TYR A 32 -2.41 -10.51 -6.08
C TYR A 32 -3.64 -9.64 -5.92
N ILE A 33 -3.80 -9.04 -4.73
CA ILE A 33 -4.76 -7.97 -4.48
C ILE A 33 -3.97 -6.75 -4.04
N VAL A 34 -4.07 -5.65 -4.79
CA VAL A 34 -3.34 -4.41 -4.54
C VAL A 34 -4.35 -3.26 -4.46
N GLU A 35 -4.51 -2.70 -3.29
CA GLU A 35 -5.52 -1.67 -3.04
C GLU A 35 -5.11 -0.31 -3.63
N GLY A 36 -5.95 0.24 -4.52
CA GLY A 36 -5.82 1.60 -5.03
C GLY A 36 -6.70 2.60 -4.27
N ALA A 37 -7.87 2.17 -3.80
CA ALA A 37 -8.74 2.97 -2.93
C ALA A 37 -8.32 2.90 -1.45
N ASN A 38 -8.96 3.70 -0.60
CA ASN A 38 -8.78 3.66 0.84
C ASN A 38 -9.70 2.61 1.47
N MET A 39 -9.13 1.56 2.04
CA MET A 39 -9.84 0.45 2.69
C MET A 39 -10.95 -0.17 1.80
N PRO A 40 -10.67 -0.51 0.53
CA PRO A 40 -11.70 -1.06 -0.35
C PRO A 40 -12.07 -2.50 0.01
N THR A 41 -11.14 -3.24 0.65
CA THR A 41 -11.35 -4.62 1.07
C THR A 41 -11.76 -4.67 2.53
N THR A 42 -12.81 -5.41 2.85
CA THR A 42 -13.21 -5.62 4.24
C THR A 42 -12.14 -6.40 5.00
N ARG A 43 -12.06 -6.21 6.32
CA ARG A 43 -11.07 -6.90 7.15
C ARG A 43 -11.15 -8.41 7.02
N GLU A 44 -12.35 -8.95 7.08
CA GLU A 44 -12.59 -10.39 6.94
C GLU A 44 -12.10 -10.91 5.58
N ALA A 45 -12.35 -10.16 4.51
CA ALA A 45 -11.88 -10.48 3.16
C ALA A 45 -10.35 -10.43 3.05
N THR A 46 -9.71 -9.45 3.68
CA THR A 46 -8.24 -9.34 3.74
C THR A 46 -7.62 -10.53 4.47
N ASP A 47 -8.13 -10.86 5.65
CA ASP A 47 -7.65 -11.99 6.45
C ASP A 47 -7.80 -13.31 5.67
N TYR A 48 -8.93 -13.50 5.01
CA TYR A 48 -9.20 -14.67 4.17
C TYR A 48 -8.26 -14.74 2.95
N ALA A 49 -8.01 -13.63 2.25
CA ALA A 49 -7.11 -13.58 1.11
C ALA A 49 -5.69 -14.01 1.51
N MET A 50 -5.16 -13.44 2.57
CA MET A 50 -3.82 -13.78 3.07
C MET A 50 -3.73 -15.22 3.54
N ALA A 51 -4.74 -15.74 4.24
CA ALA A 51 -4.79 -17.13 4.70
C ALA A 51 -4.82 -18.14 3.53
N ASN A 52 -5.27 -17.73 2.35
CA ASN A 52 -5.30 -18.55 1.13
C ASN A 52 -4.15 -18.26 0.15
N GLY A 53 -3.08 -17.62 0.61
CA GLY A 53 -1.84 -17.43 -0.16
C GLY A 53 -1.92 -16.34 -1.23
N VAL A 54 -2.91 -15.44 -1.16
CA VAL A 54 -2.95 -14.25 -2.01
C VAL A 54 -2.00 -13.20 -1.43
N LEU A 55 -1.11 -12.69 -2.25
CA LEU A 55 -0.26 -11.57 -1.86
C LEU A 55 -1.09 -10.28 -1.83
N PHE A 56 -1.21 -9.71 -0.64
CA PHE A 56 -2.08 -8.56 -0.39
C PHE A 56 -1.25 -7.31 -0.07
N LEU A 57 -1.43 -6.24 -0.85
CA LEU A 57 -0.82 -4.93 -0.58
C LEU A 57 -1.90 -3.94 -0.10
N PRO A 58 -1.78 -3.44 1.14
CA PRO A 58 -2.76 -2.53 1.71
C PRO A 58 -2.69 -1.13 1.09
N GLY A 59 -3.85 -0.48 0.95
CA GLY A 59 -3.99 0.85 0.34
C GLY A 59 -3.06 1.89 0.94
N LYS A 60 -2.88 1.89 2.26
CA LYS A 60 -1.97 2.81 2.96
C LYS A 60 -0.51 2.82 2.43
N ALA A 61 -0.09 1.77 1.73
CA ALA A 61 1.21 1.69 1.06
C ALA A 61 1.06 1.80 -0.45
N SER A 62 0.17 1.00 -1.05
CA SER A 62 0.06 0.91 -2.51
C SER A 62 -0.59 2.12 -3.18
N ASN A 63 -1.44 2.88 -2.47
CA ASN A 63 -2.04 4.10 -3.02
C ASN A 63 -1.30 5.41 -2.65
N ALA A 64 -0.19 5.31 -1.94
CA ALA A 64 0.56 6.47 -1.46
C ALA A 64 1.11 7.37 -2.58
N GLY A 65 1.13 6.88 -3.82
CA GLY A 65 1.54 7.68 -4.99
C GLY A 65 0.71 8.94 -5.20
N GLY A 66 -0.60 8.89 -4.92
CA GLY A 66 -1.47 10.06 -5.02
C GLY A 66 -1.07 11.19 -4.08
N VAL A 67 -0.91 10.89 -2.80
CA VAL A 67 -0.48 11.89 -1.80
C VAL A 67 0.98 12.30 -2.00
N ALA A 68 1.84 11.40 -2.47
CA ALA A 68 3.23 11.73 -2.78
C ALA A 68 3.31 12.77 -3.91
N THR A 69 2.52 12.62 -4.97
CA THR A 69 2.44 13.59 -6.07
C THR A 69 1.95 14.95 -5.57
N SER A 70 0.93 14.99 -4.70
CA SER A 70 0.48 16.23 -4.07
C SER A 70 1.59 16.90 -3.24
N ALA A 71 2.37 16.13 -2.50
CA ALA A 71 3.52 16.65 -1.74
C ALA A 71 4.63 17.21 -2.67
N LEU A 72 4.89 16.57 -3.80
CA LEU A 72 5.81 17.06 -4.82
C LEU A 72 5.31 18.38 -5.43
N GLU A 73 4.01 18.46 -5.74
CA GLU A 73 3.38 19.70 -6.23
C GLU A 73 3.52 20.83 -5.21
N MET A 74 3.19 20.60 -3.95
CA MET A 74 3.34 21.59 -2.89
C MET A 74 4.80 22.06 -2.74
N SER A 75 5.75 21.13 -2.82
CA SER A 75 7.18 21.43 -2.75
C SER A 75 7.65 22.29 -3.93
N GLN A 76 7.24 21.95 -5.15
CA GLN A 76 7.52 22.70 -6.36
C GLN A 76 6.95 24.14 -6.28
N ASN A 77 5.70 24.26 -5.86
CA ASN A 77 5.03 25.55 -5.71
C ASN A 77 5.71 26.43 -4.65
N SER A 78 6.09 25.85 -3.52
CA SER A 78 6.81 26.54 -2.45
C SER A 78 8.16 27.09 -2.91
N GLN A 79 8.86 26.34 -3.74
CA GLN A 79 10.16 26.74 -4.32
C GLN A 79 10.01 27.69 -5.52
N ARG A 80 8.77 27.91 -6.02
CA ARG A 80 8.47 28.68 -7.24
C ARG A 80 9.22 28.15 -8.47
N LEU A 81 9.36 26.83 -8.55
CA LEU A 81 9.98 26.11 -9.66
C LEU A 81 8.92 25.33 -10.44
N SER A 82 9.31 24.93 -11.65
CA SER A 82 8.54 23.98 -12.45
C SER A 82 9.45 22.83 -12.83
N TRP A 83 9.08 21.62 -12.42
CA TRP A 83 9.76 20.40 -12.83
C TRP A 83 9.13 19.86 -14.11
N THR A 84 9.91 19.12 -14.89
CA THR A 84 9.37 18.39 -16.03
C THR A 84 8.54 17.19 -15.58
N SER A 85 7.72 16.64 -16.47
CA SER A 85 6.96 15.42 -16.16
C SER A 85 7.86 14.24 -15.85
N GLU A 86 9.00 14.13 -16.52
CA GLU A 86 10.01 13.09 -16.32
C GLU A 86 10.66 13.19 -14.94
N GLU A 87 10.94 14.41 -14.47
CA GLU A 87 11.49 14.64 -13.13
C GLU A 87 10.48 14.27 -12.04
N VAL A 88 9.20 14.61 -12.22
CA VAL A 88 8.15 14.26 -11.28
C VAL A 88 7.93 12.75 -11.26
N ASP A 89 7.86 12.11 -12.43
CA ASP A 89 7.68 10.66 -12.56
C ASP A 89 8.84 9.89 -11.90
N ALA A 90 10.09 10.31 -12.14
CA ALA A 90 11.26 9.69 -11.50
C ALA A 90 11.23 9.80 -9.98
N LYS A 91 10.83 10.96 -9.43
CA LYS A 91 10.66 11.16 -7.98
C LYS A 91 9.56 10.28 -7.41
N LEU A 92 8.40 10.22 -8.09
CA LEU A 92 7.28 9.38 -7.69
C LEU A 92 7.65 7.89 -7.72
N HIS A 93 8.31 7.46 -8.79
CA HIS A 93 8.79 6.07 -8.89
C HIS A 93 9.70 5.71 -7.72
N GLN A 94 10.70 6.55 -7.41
CA GLN A 94 11.62 6.31 -6.29
C GLN A 94 10.89 6.26 -4.95
N ILE A 95 9.91 7.15 -4.72
CA ILE A 95 9.09 7.14 -3.49
C ILE A 95 8.36 5.79 -3.35
N MET A 96 7.76 5.28 -4.42
CA MET A 96 7.03 4.01 -4.38
C MET A 96 7.95 2.81 -4.16
N VAL A 97 9.14 2.80 -4.77
CA VAL A 97 10.18 1.80 -4.53
C VAL A 97 10.63 1.81 -3.07
N ASP A 98 10.86 3.00 -2.50
CA ASP A 98 11.29 3.15 -1.11
C ASP A 98 10.20 2.70 -0.12
N ILE A 99 8.92 2.98 -0.42
CA ILE A 99 7.79 2.49 0.38
C ILE A 99 7.77 0.98 0.39
N TYR A 100 7.83 0.35 -0.79
CA TYR A 100 7.84 -1.10 -0.89
C TYR A 100 9.03 -1.73 -0.15
N ALA A 101 10.22 -1.18 -0.30
CA ALA A 101 11.42 -1.65 0.39
C ALA A 101 11.25 -1.60 1.91
N LYS A 102 10.74 -0.49 2.44
CA LYS A 102 10.51 -0.29 3.89
C LYS A 102 9.49 -1.28 4.46
N ILE A 103 8.35 -1.45 3.80
CA ILE A 103 7.32 -2.38 4.31
C ILE A 103 7.76 -3.83 4.20
N SER A 104 8.49 -4.20 3.13
CA SER A 104 9.05 -5.53 2.95
C SER A 104 10.13 -5.84 3.99
N ASP A 105 11.03 -4.89 4.26
CA ASP A 105 12.04 -5.02 5.30
C ASP A 105 11.41 -5.15 6.69
N ALA A 106 10.45 -4.30 7.03
CA ALA A 106 9.73 -4.38 8.29
C ALA A 106 9.06 -5.75 8.46
N ALA A 107 8.33 -6.24 7.45
CA ALA A 107 7.71 -7.55 7.51
C ALA A 107 8.73 -8.68 7.75
N LYS A 108 9.88 -8.65 7.07
CA LYS A 108 10.96 -9.63 7.24
C LYS A 108 11.58 -9.60 8.63
N ARG A 109 11.84 -8.40 9.19
CA ARG A 109 12.43 -8.26 10.53
C ARG A 109 11.55 -8.83 11.65
N TYR A 110 10.26 -8.94 11.40
CA TYR A 110 9.29 -9.51 12.35
C TYR A 110 8.80 -10.91 11.93
N ASP A 111 9.58 -11.64 11.14
CA ASP A 111 9.33 -13.02 10.71
C ASP A 111 8.00 -13.22 9.95
N MET A 112 7.54 -12.19 9.22
CA MET A 112 6.32 -12.20 8.42
C MET A 112 6.57 -11.69 6.99
N PRO A 113 7.49 -12.29 6.20
CA PRO A 113 8.01 -11.71 4.96
C PRO A 113 6.97 -11.41 3.89
N ASP A 114 5.83 -12.12 3.89
CA ASP A 114 4.76 -11.94 2.90
C ASP A 114 3.55 -11.17 3.44
N ASN A 115 3.62 -10.70 4.69
CA ASN A 115 2.56 -9.94 5.32
C ASN A 115 2.81 -8.43 5.21
N PHE A 116 2.47 -7.85 4.06
CA PHE A 116 2.65 -6.41 3.83
C PHE A 116 1.68 -5.53 4.63
N VAL A 117 0.57 -6.09 5.15
CA VAL A 117 -0.32 -5.37 6.08
C VAL A 117 0.41 -5.09 7.39
N VAL A 118 1.05 -6.11 7.96
CA VAL A 118 1.88 -5.97 9.17
C VAL A 118 3.10 -5.11 8.87
N GLY A 119 3.79 -5.34 7.76
CA GLY A 119 4.95 -4.55 7.35
C GLY A 119 4.64 -3.05 7.24
N ALA A 120 3.51 -2.69 6.64
CA ALA A 120 3.09 -1.29 6.52
C ALA A 120 2.75 -0.67 7.88
N ASN A 121 2.10 -1.42 8.78
CA ASN A 121 1.81 -0.96 10.13
C ASN A 121 3.08 -0.71 10.95
N ILE A 122 4.01 -1.67 10.92
CA ILE A 122 5.27 -1.58 11.66
C ILE A 122 6.12 -0.43 11.13
N ALA A 123 6.35 -0.35 9.82
CA ALA A 123 7.16 0.71 9.21
C ALA A 123 6.61 2.12 9.51
N GLY A 124 5.28 2.27 9.53
CA GLY A 124 4.65 3.53 9.93
C GLY A 124 4.81 3.83 11.42
N PHE A 125 4.65 2.82 12.27
CA PHE A 125 4.78 2.94 13.72
C PHE A 125 6.21 3.25 14.16
N GLU A 126 7.22 2.57 13.59
CA GLU A 126 8.63 2.79 13.89
C GLU A 126 9.03 4.25 13.68
N LYS A 127 8.57 4.87 12.61
CA LYS A 127 8.85 6.30 12.34
C LYS A 127 8.33 7.22 13.44
N VAL A 128 7.17 6.91 14.01
CA VAL A 128 6.59 7.67 15.14
C VAL A 128 7.37 7.40 16.42
N VAL A 129 7.69 6.14 16.68
CA VAL A 129 8.46 5.73 17.90
C VAL A 129 9.85 6.37 17.89
N ASP A 130 10.54 6.36 16.74
CA ASP A 130 11.86 7.00 16.64
C ASP A 130 11.79 8.50 16.96
N ALA A 131 10.76 9.18 16.49
CA ALA A 131 10.53 10.59 16.82
C ALA A 131 10.23 10.77 18.32
N MET A 132 9.40 9.91 18.92
CA MET A 132 9.09 9.94 20.36
C MET A 132 10.33 9.66 21.20
N MET A 133 11.16 8.71 20.79
CA MET A 133 12.42 8.40 21.50
C MET A 133 13.42 9.55 21.45
N ALA A 134 13.48 10.27 20.31
CA ALA A 134 14.37 11.41 20.13
C ALA A 134 13.90 12.68 20.85
N GLN A 135 12.60 12.91 20.92
CA GLN A 135 11.99 14.15 21.41
C GLN A 135 11.38 14.03 22.81
N GLY A 136 11.18 12.82 23.28
CA GLY A 136 10.42 12.54 24.49
C GLY A 136 8.91 12.47 24.27
N ILE A 137 8.18 12.01 25.29
CA ILE A 137 6.72 12.01 25.32
C ILE A 137 6.30 13.26 26.05
N VAL A 138 5.63 14.18 25.35
CA VAL A 138 5.17 15.46 25.89
C VAL A 138 3.68 15.36 26.18
#